data_d4e51099d4611f5f016805780be2bd0d
#
_entry.id   d4e51099d4611f5f016805780be2bd0d
#
_cell.length_a   1.000
_cell.length_b   1.000
_cell.length_c   1.000
_cell.angle_alpha   90.00
_cell.angle_beta   90.00
_cell.angle_gamma   90.00
#
_symmetry.space_group_name_H-M   'P 1'
#
loop_
_entity.id
_entity.type
_entity.pdbx_description
1 polymer ?
#
loop_
_entity_poly.entity_id
_entity_poly.type
_entity_poly.pdbx_seq_one_letter_code
_entity_poly.pdbx_strand_id
1 'polypeptide(L)'
;MDGLLSATDDDFCYLTTRGRVSGRPHEIEIWFALKGRTLYLLSGGGERSDWVRNLQAEPAVTVRLRDTTYNATARVVEGGDESERGRGLVFEKYQPRYSGSLERWRRESLLVAIDVPGAD
;
A
#
# COMPACT_ATOMS: atom_id res chain seq x y z
N MET A 1 16.14 14.68 7.10
CA MET A 1 15.13 13.70 7.57
C MET A 1 13.89 13.83 6.71
N ASP A 2 13.44 12.72 6.15
CA ASP A 2 12.26 12.75 5.32
C ASP A 2 11.01 12.61 6.14
N GLY A 3 10.03 12.99 6.21
CA GLY A 3 8.85 12.91 7.07
C GLY A 3 8.05 11.62 6.98
N LEU A 4 8.63 10.54 6.44
CA LEU A 4 7.88 9.31 6.21
C LEU A 4 7.23 8.78 7.49
N LEU A 5 8.02 8.64 8.56
CA LEU A 5 7.50 8.12 9.83
C LEU A 5 6.44 9.02 10.47
N SER A 6 6.49 10.32 10.19
CA SER A 6 5.50 11.24 10.75
C SER A 6 4.11 11.07 10.13
N ALA A 7 4.02 10.38 8.99
CA ALA A 7 2.75 10.13 8.31
C ALA A 7 2.08 8.83 8.74
N THR A 8 2.62 8.13 9.75
CA THR A 8 2.11 6.82 10.20
C THR A 8 0.61 6.83 10.48
N ASP A 9 0.10 7.90 11.07
CA ASP A 9 -1.30 7.99 11.48
C ASP A 9 -2.21 8.62 10.42
N ASP A 10 -1.69 9.01 9.28
CA ASP A 10 -2.51 9.56 8.20
C ASP A 10 -3.48 8.50 7.69
N ASP A 11 -4.68 8.92 7.29
CA ASP A 11 -5.72 7.98 6.86
C ASP A 11 -5.46 7.38 5.49
N PHE A 12 -4.84 8.14 4.59
CA PHE A 12 -4.68 7.74 3.19
C PHE A 12 -3.29 8.03 2.68
N CYS A 13 -2.85 7.20 1.74
CA CYS A 13 -1.76 7.56 0.86
C CYS A 13 -2.29 7.60 -0.57
N TYR A 14 -1.51 8.18 -1.47
CA TYR A 14 -1.87 8.28 -2.89
C TYR A 14 -0.81 7.53 -3.66
N LEU A 15 -1.23 6.39 -4.21
CA LEU A 15 -0.34 5.51 -4.97
C LEU A 15 -0.52 5.76 -6.45
N THR A 16 0.58 6.02 -7.16
CA THR A 16 0.56 6.18 -8.60
C THR A 16 1.29 5.01 -9.25
N THR A 17 0.56 4.30 -10.09
CA THR A 17 1.11 3.21 -10.89
C THR A 17 1.12 3.64 -12.36
N ARG A 18 1.97 2.99 -13.15
CA ARG A 18 1.98 3.22 -14.60
C ARG A 18 0.99 2.26 -15.26
N GLY A 19 0.07 2.80 -16.04
CA GLY A 19 -0.91 1.98 -16.75
C GLY A 19 -0.23 1.00 -17.67
N ARG A 20 -0.54 -0.30 -17.51
CA ARG A 20 0.09 -1.37 -18.28
C ARG A 20 -0.29 -1.36 -19.76
N VAL A 21 -1.37 -0.68 -20.10
CA VAL A 21 -1.83 -0.56 -21.48
C VAL A 21 -1.48 0.81 -22.05
N SER A 22 -1.83 1.89 -21.34
CA SER A 22 -1.65 3.25 -21.85
C SER A 22 -0.27 3.84 -21.58
N GLY A 23 0.47 3.34 -20.58
CA GLY A 23 1.71 3.93 -20.13
C GLY A 23 1.52 5.21 -19.32
N ARG A 24 0.28 5.60 -19.06
CA ARG A 24 -0.03 6.83 -18.34
C ARG A 24 -0.07 6.59 -16.83
N PRO A 25 0.26 7.61 -16.03
CA PRO A 25 0.15 7.46 -14.58
C PRO A 25 -1.32 7.37 -14.14
N HIS A 26 -1.57 6.50 -13.16
CA HIS A 26 -2.90 6.33 -12.54
C HIS A 26 -2.74 6.44 -11.04
N GLU A 27 -3.36 7.45 -10.44
CA GLU A 27 -3.30 7.68 -8.99
C GLU A 27 -4.56 7.15 -8.32
N ILE A 28 -4.39 6.47 -7.18
CA ILE A 28 -5.50 6.06 -6.32
C ILE A 28 -5.25 6.55 -4.91
N GLU A 29 -6.34 6.82 -4.18
CA GLU A 29 -6.32 7.09 -2.76
C GLU A 29 -6.61 5.77 -2.04
N ILE A 30 -5.78 5.39 -1.08
CA ILE A 30 -5.91 4.07 -0.47
C ILE A 30 -5.43 4.07 0.98
N TRP A 31 -6.02 3.19 1.79
CA TRP A 31 -5.61 2.95 3.16
C TRP A 31 -4.24 2.26 3.19
N PHE A 32 -3.45 2.58 4.19
CA PHE A 32 -2.11 2.01 4.35
C PHE A 32 -1.73 1.85 5.81
N ALA A 33 -0.78 0.97 6.08
CA ALA A 33 -0.07 0.93 7.35
C ALA A 33 1.43 0.97 7.05
N LEU A 34 2.17 1.65 7.89
CA LEU A 34 3.60 1.87 7.70
C LEU A 34 4.39 1.13 8.76
N LYS A 35 5.41 0.38 8.32
CA LYS A 35 6.40 -0.19 9.23
C LYS A 35 7.78 0.05 8.63
N GLY A 36 8.61 0.81 9.36
CA GLY A 36 9.90 1.24 8.82
C GLY A 36 9.69 2.08 7.58
N ARG A 37 10.18 1.62 6.45
CA ARG A 37 10.01 2.32 5.18
C ARG A 37 9.15 1.53 4.18
N THR A 38 8.33 0.62 4.69
CA THR A 38 7.41 -0.17 3.87
C THR A 38 5.98 0.18 4.20
N LEU A 39 5.19 0.51 3.19
CA LEU A 39 3.75 0.69 3.33
C LEU A 39 3.06 -0.62 2.94
N TYR A 40 2.09 -1.03 3.74
CA TYR A 40 1.27 -2.20 3.44
C TYR A 40 -0.13 -1.75 3.04
N LEU A 41 -0.59 -2.29 1.92
CA LEU A 41 -1.90 -1.98 1.34
C LEU A 41 -2.65 -3.28 1.13
N LEU A 42 -3.98 -3.23 1.25
CA LEU A 42 -4.83 -4.39 0.97
C LEU A 42 -5.73 -4.11 -0.22
N SER A 43 -5.76 -5.02 -1.19
CA SER A 43 -6.64 -4.95 -2.35
C SER A 43 -7.80 -5.91 -2.16
N GLY A 44 -9.00 -5.37 -1.93
CA GLY A 44 -10.21 -6.19 -1.84
C GLY A 44 -10.57 -6.87 -3.15
N GLY A 45 -10.20 -6.27 -4.28
CA GLY A 45 -10.38 -6.87 -5.60
C GLY A 45 -9.29 -7.87 -5.97
N GLY A 46 -8.30 -8.05 -5.09
CA GLY A 46 -7.18 -8.96 -5.33
C GLY A 46 -6.42 -8.60 -6.59
N GLU A 47 -6.03 -9.61 -7.35
CA GLU A 47 -5.27 -9.40 -8.59
C GLU A 47 -6.13 -8.84 -9.72
N ARG A 48 -7.44 -8.70 -9.54
CA ARG A 48 -8.31 -8.10 -10.57
C ARG A 48 -8.26 -6.59 -10.57
N SER A 49 -7.81 -5.97 -9.48
CA SER A 49 -7.71 -4.51 -9.40
C SER A 49 -6.69 -4.01 -10.41
N ASP A 50 -7.04 -2.93 -11.12
CA ASP A 50 -6.15 -2.37 -12.14
C ASP A 50 -4.83 -1.91 -11.56
N TRP A 51 -4.85 -1.29 -10.38
CA TRP A 51 -3.60 -0.82 -9.76
C TRP A 51 -2.67 -1.98 -9.39
N VAL A 52 -3.23 -3.14 -9.01
CA VAL A 52 -2.42 -4.32 -8.74
C VAL A 52 -1.81 -4.85 -10.04
N ARG A 53 -2.61 -4.95 -11.08
CA ARG A 53 -2.10 -5.40 -12.39
C ARG A 53 -1.03 -4.47 -12.93
N ASN A 54 -1.22 -3.17 -12.76
CA ASN A 54 -0.26 -2.17 -13.20
C ASN A 54 1.08 -2.33 -12.49
N LEU A 55 1.07 -2.49 -11.16
CA LEU A 55 2.32 -2.64 -10.41
C LEU A 55 3.01 -3.98 -10.65
N GLN A 56 2.26 -5.02 -11.01
CA GLN A 56 2.86 -6.28 -11.37
C GLN A 56 3.57 -6.18 -12.72
N ALA A 57 3.03 -5.41 -13.64
CA ALA A 57 3.66 -5.17 -14.95
C ALA A 57 4.84 -4.21 -14.83
N GLU A 58 4.71 -3.18 -13.99
CA GLU A 58 5.76 -2.17 -13.76
C GLU A 58 5.84 -1.86 -12.28
N PRO A 59 6.77 -2.49 -11.54
CA PRO A 59 6.87 -2.32 -10.09
C PRO A 59 7.34 -0.95 -9.62
N ALA A 60 7.94 -0.15 -10.49
CA ALA A 60 8.33 1.20 -10.12
C ALA A 60 7.09 2.07 -9.98
N VAL A 61 6.86 2.59 -8.77
CA VAL A 61 5.67 3.37 -8.45
C VAL A 61 6.09 4.63 -7.69
N THR A 62 5.14 5.54 -7.48
CA THR A 62 5.34 6.63 -6.52
C THR A 62 4.22 6.58 -5.49
N VAL A 63 4.55 7.01 -4.28
CA VAL A 63 3.56 7.12 -3.21
C VAL A 63 3.69 8.52 -2.61
N ARG A 64 2.55 9.20 -2.48
CA ARG A 64 2.50 10.52 -1.87
C ARG A 64 1.83 10.42 -0.51
N LEU A 65 2.51 10.97 0.47
CA LEU A 65 2.01 11.14 1.83
C LEU A 65 2.11 12.62 2.17
N ARG A 66 0.96 13.22 2.46
CA ARG A 66 0.89 14.67 2.66
C ARG A 66 1.40 15.38 1.40
N ASP A 67 2.44 16.20 1.54
CA ASP A 67 3.01 16.97 0.43
C ASP A 67 4.26 16.34 -0.19
N THR A 68 4.65 15.17 0.29
CA THR A 68 5.89 14.53 -0.14
C THR A 68 5.62 13.31 -1.00
N THR A 69 6.23 13.26 -2.17
CA THR A 69 6.15 12.11 -3.07
C THR A 69 7.45 11.33 -3.02
N TYR A 70 7.33 10.02 -2.82
CA TYR A 70 8.49 9.12 -2.73
C TYR A 70 8.48 8.18 -3.92
N ASN A 71 9.65 7.96 -4.52
CA ASN A 71 9.83 6.87 -5.47
C ASN A 71 9.90 5.57 -4.67
N ALA A 72 9.28 4.52 -5.17
CA ALA A 72 9.17 3.27 -4.43
C ALA A 72 9.07 2.09 -5.39
N THR A 73 9.19 0.89 -4.82
CA THR A 73 9.02 -0.36 -5.57
C THR A 73 7.91 -1.17 -4.92
N ALA A 74 6.96 -1.61 -5.73
CA ALA A 74 5.82 -2.37 -5.26
C ALA A 74 6.04 -3.87 -5.46
N ARG A 75 5.49 -4.67 -4.54
CA ARG A 75 5.51 -6.13 -4.64
C ARG A 75 4.28 -6.72 -3.97
N VAL A 76 3.83 -7.86 -4.50
CA VAL A 76 2.75 -8.62 -3.88
C VAL A 76 3.36 -9.54 -2.83
N VAL A 77 2.75 -9.62 -1.66
CA VAL A 77 3.19 -10.47 -0.56
C VAL A 77 2.25 -11.67 -0.47
N GLU A 78 2.75 -12.86 -0.76
CA GLU A 78 1.91 -14.05 -0.93
C GLU A 78 1.90 -15.02 0.24
N GLY A 79 2.28 -14.62 1.40
CA GLY A 79 2.23 -15.47 2.58
C GLY A 79 3.45 -15.30 3.46
N GLY A 80 3.54 -16.12 4.50
CA GLY A 80 4.63 -16.07 5.45
C GLY A 80 4.42 -15.01 6.52
N ASP A 81 5.46 -14.79 7.32
CA ASP A 81 5.41 -13.88 8.46
C ASP A 81 5.12 -12.44 8.06
N GLU A 82 5.67 -12.02 6.94
CA GLU A 82 5.42 -10.66 6.44
C GLU A 82 3.95 -10.47 6.10
N SER A 83 3.31 -11.48 5.52
CA SER A 83 1.89 -11.40 5.17
C SER A 83 1.05 -11.23 6.44
N GLU A 84 1.31 -12.02 7.46
CA GLU A 84 0.58 -11.92 8.73
C GLU A 84 0.80 -10.58 9.40
N ARG A 85 2.03 -10.11 9.43
CA ARG A 85 2.38 -8.85 10.06
C ARG A 85 1.77 -7.66 9.31
N GLY A 86 1.90 -7.64 7.99
CA GLY A 86 1.37 -6.54 7.18
C GLY A 86 -0.15 -6.44 7.27
N ARG A 87 -0.84 -7.57 7.18
CA ARG A 87 -2.31 -7.62 7.32
C ARG A 87 -2.73 -7.13 8.69
N GLY A 88 -2.04 -7.58 9.73
CA GLY A 88 -2.32 -7.15 11.10
C GLY A 88 -2.15 -5.65 11.31
N LEU A 89 -1.10 -5.07 10.74
CA LEU A 89 -0.84 -3.64 10.88
C LEU A 89 -1.97 -2.81 10.24
N VAL A 90 -2.42 -3.18 9.06
CA VAL A 90 -3.52 -2.47 8.40
C VAL A 90 -4.81 -2.64 9.21
N PHE A 91 -5.11 -3.87 9.62
CA PHE A 91 -6.31 -4.18 10.39
C PHE A 91 -6.34 -3.39 11.71
N GLU A 92 -5.26 -3.41 12.47
CA GLU A 92 -5.18 -2.74 13.77
C GLU A 92 -5.33 -1.23 13.66
N LYS A 93 -4.87 -0.66 12.55
CA LYS A 93 -4.99 0.78 12.32
C LYS A 93 -6.43 1.19 12.01
N TYR A 94 -7.14 0.43 11.19
CA TYR A 94 -8.42 0.87 10.65
C TYR A 94 -9.66 0.28 11.34
N GLN A 95 -9.56 -0.91 11.95
CA GLN A 95 -10.71 -1.50 12.62
C GLN A 95 -11.31 -0.57 13.69
N PRO A 96 -10.53 0.12 14.53
CA PRO A 96 -11.10 1.04 15.51
C PRO A 96 -11.84 2.23 14.89
N ARG A 97 -11.55 2.55 13.65
CA ARG A 97 -12.14 3.70 12.93
C ARG A 97 -13.31 3.30 12.05
N TYR A 98 -13.63 2.01 12.01
CA TYR A 98 -14.64 1.47 11.10
C TYR A 98 -15.77 0.84 11.91
N SER A 99 -17.01 1.11 11.53
CA SER A 99 -18.17 0.65 12.30
C SER A 99 -18.52 -0.83 12.11
N GLY A 100 -18.11 -1.42 10.99
CA GLY A 100 -18.34 -2.85 10.76
C GLY A 100 -17.08 -3.66 11.08
N SER A 101 -17.11 -4.96 10.73
CA SER A 101 -15.94 -5.83 10.91
C SER A 101 -15.08 -5.83 9.65
N LEU A 102 -13.77 -5.65 9.82
CA LEU A 102 -12.79 -5.75 8.74
C LEU A 102 -12.09 -7.10 8.71
N GLU A 103 -12.54 -8.08 9.52
CA GLU A 103 -11.88 -9.40 9.61
C GLU A 103 -11.83 -10.13 8.29
N ARG A 104 -12.94 -10.17 7.57
CA ARG A 104 -12.99 -10.84 6.27
C ARG A 104 -12.12 -10.14 5.25
N TRP A 105 -12.17 -8.82 5.21
CA TRP A 105 -11.36 -8.00 4.31
C TRP A 105 -9.86 -8.23 4.58
N ARG A 106 -9.46 -8.26 5.86
CA ARG A 106 -8.08 -8.56 6.26
C ARG A 106 -7.63 -9.91 5.72
N ARG A 107 -8.48 -10.92 5.85
CA ARG A 107 -8.13 -12.28 5.51
C ARG A 107 -8.14 -12.54 4.01
N GLU A 108 -9.09 -11.97 3.29
CA GLU A 108 -9.34 -12.30 1.88
C GLU A 108 -8.70 -11.33 0.89
N SER A 109 -8.27 -10.17 1.33
CA SER A 109 -7.65 -9.19 0.43
C SER A 109 -6.22 -9.57 0.08
N LEU A 110 -5.75 -9.10 -1.08
CA LEU A 110 -4.36 -9.28 -1.49
C LEU A 110 -3.50 -8.25 -0.80
N LEU A 111 -2.38 -8.69 -0.21
CA LEU A 111 -1.45 -7.76 0.44
C LEU A 111 -0.39 -7.29 -0.54
N VAL A 112 -0.20 -5.98 -0.59
CA VAL A 112 0.82 -5.34 -1.41
C VAL A 112 1.75 -4.56 -0.49
N ALA A 113 3.05 -4.66 -0.72
CA ALA A 113 4.05 -3.90 0.01
C ALA A 113 4.67 -2.87 -0.94
N ILE A 114 4.81 -1.65 -0.44
CA ILE A 114 5.44 -0.54 -1.16
C ILE A 114 6.70 -0.18 -0.40
N ASP A 115 7.85 -0.53 -0.96
CA ASP A 115 9.14 -0.29 -0.31
C ASP A 115 9.70 1.05 -0.75
N VAL A 116 9.87 1.95 0.21
CA VAL A 116 10.45 3.28 -0.03
C VAL A 116 11.93 3.20 0.32
N PRO A 117 12.84 3.49 -0.62
CA PRO A 117 14.29 3.43 -0.33
C PRO A 117 14.65 4.36 0.82
N GLY A 118 15.58 3.91 1.65
CA GLY A 118 16.08 4.72 2.73
C GLY A 118 16.96 5.84 2.21
N ALA A 119 16.99 6.96 2.96
CA ALA A 119 17.94 8.03 2.70
C ALA A 119 19.28 7.61 3.32
N ASP A 120 20.33 7.67 2.57
CA ASP A 120 21.68 7.36 3.07
C ASP A 120 22.36 8.61 3.62
#